data_ec47117c71d41dbff02473be6900ad57
#
_entry.id   ec47117c71d41dbff02473be6900ad57
#
_cell.length_a   1.000
_cell.length_b   1.000
_cell.length_c   1.000
_cell.angle_alpha   90.00
_cell.angle_beta   90.00
_cell.angle_gamma   90.00
#
_symmetry.space_group_name_H-M   'P 1'
#
loop_
_entity.id
_entity.type
_entity.pdbx_description
1 polymer ?
#
loop_
_entity_poly.entity_id
_entity_poly.type
_entity_poly.pdbx_seq_one_letter_code
_entity_poly.pdbx_strand_id
1 'polypeptide(L)'
;MSEVLDKVVDIVCSQLTVSKDDVTSESSFVEDLGADSLDTVELVMAFEEEFGLEIPDDEAENITTIQSAVDWIENNLSLIHI
;
A
#
# COMPACT_ATOMS: atom_id res chain seq x y z
N MET A 1 -10.14 6.16 11.93
CA MET A 1 -9.39 5.66 10.77
C MET A 1 -7.98 6.19 10.83
N SER A 2 -7.02 5.42 10.41
CA SER A 2 -5.63 5.84 10.52
C SER A 2 -5.22 6.69 9.32
N GLU A 3 -4.28 7.60 9.53
CA GLU A 3 -3.72 8.40 8.46
C GLU A 3 -2.99 7.51 7.44
N VAL A 4 -2.42 6.41 7.91
CA VAL A 4 -1.74 5.46 7.03
C VAL A 4 -2.74 4.85 6.05
N LEU A 5 -3.89 4.43 6.53
CA LEU A 5 -4.92 3.88 5.66
C LEU A 5 -5.36 4.90 4.61
N ASP A 6 -5.61 6.14 5.02
CA ASP A 6 -6.02 7.18 4.09
C ASP A 6 -4.97 7.42 3.02
N LYS A 7 -3.69 7.47 3.41
CA LYS A 7 -2.61 7.68 2.45
C LYS A 7 -2.42 6.50 1.51
N VAL A 8 -2.53 5.29 2.03
CA VAL A 8 -2.44 4.09 1.21
C VAL A 8 -3.55 4.08 0.16
N VAL A 9 -4.78 4.38 0.57
CA VAL A 9 -5.92 4.43 -0.34
C VAL A 9 -5.70 5.51 -1.41
N ASP A 10 -5.25 6.70 -1.02
CA ASP A 10 -4.98 7.78 -1.96
C ASP A 10 -3.93 7.38 -2.99
N ILE A 11 -2.86 6.74 -2.56
CA ILE A 11 -1.79 6.30 -3.46
C ILE A 11 -2.32 5.25 -4.43
N VAL A 12 -3.06 4.28 -3.92
CA VAL A 12 -3.62 3.21 -4.74
C VAL A 12 -4.57 3.78 -5.79
N CYS A 13 -5.46 4.68 -5.38
CA CYS A 13 -6.41 5.29 -6.31
C CYS A 13 -5.70 6.08 -7.41
N SER A 14 -4.62 6.76 -7.06
CA SER A 14 -3.84 7.53 -8.00
C SER A 14 -3.10 6.63 -8.99
N GLN A 15 -2.46 5.58 -8.50
CA GLN A 15 -1.64 4.70 -9.33
C GLN A 15 -2.50 3.80 -10.22
N LEU A 16 -3.59 3.29 -9.71
CA LEU A 16 -4.43 2.34 -10.42
C LEU A 16 -5.65 2.97 -11.09
N THR A 17 -5.85 4.25 -10.88
CA THR A 17 -6.99 4.99 -11.45
C THR A 17 -8.33 4.37 -11.06
N VAL A 18 -8.47 4.06 -9.78
CA VAL A 18 -9.72 3.52 -9.23
C VAL A 18 -10.32 4.51 -8.25
N SER A 19 -11.61 4.38 -7.98
CA SER A 19 -12.31 5.26 -7.04
C SER A 19 -12.10 4.81 -5.61
N LYS A 20 -12.06 5.75 -4.68
CA LYS A 20 -11.97 5.44 -3.26
C LYS A 20 -13.12 4.55 -2.79
N ASP A 21 -14.28 4.73 -3.38
CA ASP A 21 -15.47 3.95 -3.04
C ASP A 21 -15.31 2.48 -3.40
N ASP A 22 -14.44 2.18 -4.37
CA ASP A 22 -14.18 0.82 -4.81
C ASP A 22 -13.08 0.13 -4.01
N VAL A 23 -12.39 0.87 -3.15
CA VAL A 23 -11.25 0.36 -2.39
C VAL A 23 -11.64 0.17 -0.94
N THR A 24 -11.43 -1.04 -0.42
CA THR A 24 -11.64 -1.35 0.99
C THR A 24 -10.37 -1.93 1.57
N SER A 25 -10.32 -2.05 2.89
CA SER A 25 -9.13 -2.62 3.55
C SER A 25 -8.88 -4.07 3.12
N GLU A 26 -9.91 -4.76 2.68
CA GLU A 26 -9.80 -6.15 2.24
C GLU A 26 -9.49 -6.30 0.74
N SER A 27 -9.49 -5.19 -0.01
CA SER A 27 -9.23 -5.23 -1.44
C SER A 27 -7.82 -5.74 -1.73
N SER A 28 -7.74 -6.69 -2.65
CA SER A 28 -6.45 -7.19 -3.15
C SER A 28 -6.02 -6.32 -4.32
N PHE A 29 -4.74 -5.95 -4.36
CA PHE A 29 -4.23 -5.12 -5.45
C PHE A 29 -4.40 -5.80 -6.81
N VAL A 30 -4.10 -7.08 -6.86
CA VAL A 30 -4.15 -7.82 -8.13
C VAL A 30 -5.56 -8.33 -8.44
N GLU A 31 -6.20 -8.98 -7.49
CA GLU A 31 -7.49 -9.64 -7.71
C GLU A 31 -8.66 -8.68 -7.77
N ASP A 32 -8.67 -7.69 -6.89
CA ASP A 32 -9.81 -6.77 -6.78
C ASP A 32 -9.60 -5.49 -7.55
N LEU A 33 -8.39 -4.99 -7.60
CA LEU A 33 -8.08 -3.71 -8.23
C LEU A 33 -7.41 -3.85 -9.59
N GLY A 34 -7.08 -5.07 -9.99
CA GLY A 34 -6.55 -5.35 -11.32
C GLY A 34 -5.12 -4.92 -11.56
N ALA A 35 -4.33 -4.77 -10.50
CA ALA A 35 -2.92 -4.42 -10.65
C ALA A 35 -2.11 -5.59 -11.21
N ASP A 36 -1.23 -5.31 -12.15
CA ASP A 36 -0.30 -6.34 -12.63
C ASP A 36 1.02 -6.22 -11.85
N SER A 37 2.03 -7.01 -12.23
CA SER A 37 3.29 -7.02 -11.49
C SER A 37 4.01 -5.67 -11.54
N LEU A 38 3.91 -4.97 -12.65
CA LEU A 38 4.51 -3.64 -12.76
C LEU A 38 3.78 -2.64 -11.86
N ASP A 39 2.46 -2.71 -11.83
CA ASP A 39 1.67 -1.83 -10.97
C ASP A 39 1.99 -2.05 -9.50
N THR A 40 2.18 -3.30 -9.07
CA THR A 40 2.52 -3.57 -7.69
C THR A 40 3.89 -3.02 -7.33
N VAL A 41 4.86 -3.10 -8.23
CA VAL A 41 6.18 -2.51 -8.02
C VAL A 41 6.06 -1.00 -7.86
N GLU A 42 5.29 -0.36 -8.72
CA GLU A 42 5.08 1.09 -8.63
C GLU A 42 4.39 1.50 -7.34
N LEU A 43 3.41 0.69 -6.88
CA LEU A 43 2.74 0.95 -5.62
C LEU A 43 3.73 0.89 -4.45
N VAL A 44 4.58 -0.12 -4.44
CA VAL A 44 5.60 -0.25 -3.39
C VAL A 44 6.51 0.96 -3.37
N MET A 45 6.98 1.39 -4.54
CA MET A 45 7.84 2.55 -4.64
C MET A 45 7.15 3.83 -4.16
N ALA A 46 5.87 3.97 -4.50
CA ALA A 46 5.10 5.13 -4.06
C ALA A 46 4.93 5.14 -2.54
N PHE A 47 4.70 3.98 -1.94
CA PHE A 47 4.61 3.89 -0.48
C PHE A 47 5.94 4.25 0.17
N GLU A 48 7.04 3.78 -0.39
CA GLU A 48 8.37 4.11 0.13
C GLU A 48 8.62 5.61 0.13
N GLU A 49 8.26 6.28 -0.95
CA GLU A 49 8.44 7.72 -1.06
C GLU A 49 7.51 8.50 -0.13
N GLU A 50 6.26 8.06 -0.02
CA GLU A 50 5.27 8.76 0.79
C GLU A 50 5.58 8.66 2.28
N PHE A 51 6.02 7.50 2.73
CA PHE A 51 6.23 7.26 4.15
C PHE A 51 7.71 7.33 4.56
N GLY A 52 8.61 7.50 3.60
CA GLY A 52 10.04 7.56 3.90
C GLY A 52 10.59 6.25 4.44
N LEU A 53 10.07 5.14 3.93
CA LEU A 53 10.45 3.79 4.33
C LEU A 53 11.13 3.07 3.19
N GLU A 54 11.78 1.97 3.53
CA GLU A 54 12.33 1.07 2.53
C GLU A 54 11.65 -0.28 2.69
N ILE A 55 11.01 -0.76 1.63
CA ILE A 55 10.29 -2.03 1.65
C ILE A 55 11.10 -3.06 0.87
N PRO A 56 11.72 -4.04 1.57
CA PRO A 56 12.46 -5.09 0.88
C PRO A 56 11.55 -5.91 -0.03
N ASP A 57 12.11 -6.48 -1.07
CA ASP A 57 11.35 -7.28 -2.02
C ASP A 57 10.61 -8.44 -1.33
N ASP A 58 11.25 -9.08 -0.36
CA ASP A 58 10.65 -10.18 0.40
C ASP A 58 9.38 -9.73 1.12
N GLU A 59 9.42 -8.55 1.69
CA GLU A 59 8.27 -8.00 2.40
C GLU A 59 7.21 -7.52 1.42
N ALA A 60 7.64 -6.95 0.30
CA ALA A 60 6.71 -6.47 -0.72
C ALA A 60 5.84 -7.60 -1.26
N GLU A 61 6.37 -8.81 -1.35
CA GLU A 61 5.61 -9.97 -1.80
C GLU A 61 4.44 -10.30 -0.87
N ASN A 62 4.56 -9.95 0.40
CA ASN A 62 3.52 -10.21 1.38
C ASN A 62 2.47 -9.09 1.42
N ILE A 63 2.74 -7.98 0.75
CA ILE A 63 1.80 -6.85 0.71
C ILE A 63 0.88 -7.07 -0.49
N THR A 64 -0.23 -7.77 -0.25
CA THR A 64 -1.16 -8.15 -1.30
C THR A 64 -2.51 -7.45 -1.21
N THR A 65 -2.84 -6.90 -0.04
CA THR A 65 -4.10 -6.18 0.17
C THR A 65 -3.83 -4.82 0.79
N ILE A 66 -4.84 -3.96 0.77
CA ILE A 66 -4.78 -2.65 1.41
C ILE A 66 -4.41 -2.82 2.89
N GLN A 67 -5.06 -3.76 3.58
CA GLN A 67 -4.81 -3.97 5.01
C GLN A 67 -3.39 -4.43 5.27
N SER A 68 -2.85 -5.34 4.44
CA SER A 68 -1.48 -5.80 4.64
C SER A 68 -0.47 -4.68 4.42
N ALA A 69 -0.74 -3.78 3.48
CA ALA A 69 0.12 -2.60 3.28
C ALA A 69 0.07 -1.68 4.50
N VAL A 70 -1.12 -1.41 5.00
CA VAL A 70 -1.30 -0.56 6.18
C VAL A 70 -0.59 -1.16 7.38
N ASP A 71 -0.79 -2.45 7.62
CA ASP A 71 -0.17 -3.12 8.76
C ASP A 71 1.35 -3.06 8.69
N TRP A 72 1.91 -3.34 7.52
CA TRP A 72 3.36 -3.32 7.35
C TRP A 72 3.92 -1.92 7.61
N ILE A 73 3.27 -0.91 7.03
CA ILE A 73 3.72 0.47 7.16
C ILE A 73 3.62 0.93 8.61
N GLU A 74 2.51 0.65 9.27
CA GLU A 74 2.32 1.07 10.67
C GLU A 74 3.36 0.44 11.58
N ASN A 75 3.67 -0.83 11.38
CA ASN A 75 4.69 -1.52 12.17
C ASN A 75 6.06 -0.90 11.97
N ASN A 76 6.38 -0.49 10.75
CA ASN A 76 7.68 0.06 10.45
C ASN A 76 7.80 1.53 10.86
N LEU A 77 6.72 2.29 10.78
CA LEU A 77 6.72 3.66 11.27
C LEU A 77 6.93 3.69 12.78
N SER A 78 6.33 2.75 13.50
CA SER A 78 6.51 2.65 14.95
C SER A 78 7.97 2.42 15.32
N LEU A 79 8.69 1.63 14.53
CA LEU A 79 10.10 1.36 14.76
C LEU A 79 10.96 2.59 14.49
N ILE A 80 10.59 3.40 13.52
CA ILE A 80 11.33 4.59 13.15
C ILE A 80 11.09 5.72 14.15
N HIS A 81 9.95 5.71 14.77
CA HIS A 81 9.49 6.78 15.65
C HIS A 81 10.11 6.78 17.05
N ILE A 82 11.01 5.91 17.31
CA ILE A 82 11.65 5.83 18.64
C ILE A 82 12.59 7.00 18.91
#